data_0743fed716705cfb80fd89a68b818c2b
#
_entry.id   0743fed716705cfb80fd89a68b818c2b
#
_cell.length_a   1.000
_cell.length_b   1.000
_cell.length_c   1.000
_cell.angle_alpha   90.00
_cell.angle_beta   90.00
_cell.angle_gamma   90.00
#
_symmetry.space_group_name_H-M   'P 1'
#
loop_
_entity.id
_entity.type
_entity.pdbx_description
1 polymer ?
#
loop_
_entity_poly.entity_id
_entity_poly.type
_entity_poly.pdbx_seq_one_letter_code
_entity_poly.pdbx_strand_id
1 'polypeptide(L)'
;MERYSVIHDKFPREFVLLQGIGCRWGRCAFCDYHTDVSDNSFEINRKVLEQVTGQYGVLDIINSGSCFELDDQTIALIQRIVVEKKIHTLWFEAHWMYRHRLEEFRLKITDNRLQVTDLTPSLFEDAARCVPTIKFRCGIETFDPDLRTKWNKGVPANVTAEDVAKYFQGVCLLCCTEGEMRERIIRDIQLAEQYFEYFSVNVFCNNTTSIKRDTALVEWFIHDLYPTIKENPHLEILLDNTDLGVG
;
A
#
# COMPACT_ATOMS: atom_id res chain seq x y z
N MET A 1 1.10 -7.57 17.22
CA MET A 1 1.06 -7.15 15.79
C MET A 1 2.45 -6.72 15.40
N GLU A 2 3.07 -7.42 14.45
CA GLU A 2 4.36 -7.04 13.87
C GLU A 2 4.13 -5.92 12.84
N ARG A 3 5.02 -4.91 12.78
CA ARG A 3 4.83 -3.72 11.96
C ARG A 3 6.01 -3.37 11.05
N TYR A 4 7.06 -4.16 11.10
CA TYR A 4 8.25 -4.03 10.25
C TYR A 4 8.66 -5.40 9.74
N SER A 5 8.99 -5.47 8.47
CA SER A 5 9.57 -6.67 7.87
C SER A 5 10.55 -6.34 6.75
N VAL A 6 11.31 -7.34 6.34
CA VAL A 6 12.21 -7.28 5.18
C VAL A 6 11.76 -8.35 4.19
N ILE A 7 11.37 -7.90 3.01
CA ILE A 7 11.00 -8.77 1.89
C ILE A 7 12.25 -9.03 1.06
N HIS A 8 12.64 -10.29 0.92
CA HIS A 8 13.85 -10.69 0.21
C HIS A 8 13.58 -11.14 -1.23
N ASP A 9 12.41 -11.67 -1.47
CA ASP A 9 12.02 -12.26 -2.74
C ASP A 9 11.25 -11.28 -3.61
N LYS A 10 11.26 -11.51 -4.92
CA LYS A 10 10.50 -10.83 -5.96
C LYS A 10 10.62 -9.30 -6.01
N PHE A 11 10.24 -8.60 -4.96
CA PHE A 11 10.36 -7.13 -4.83
C PHE A 11 11.13 -6.79 -3.55
N PRO A 12 12.49 -6.95 -3.54
CA PRO A 12 13.28 -6.74 -2.34
C PRO A 12 13.11 -5.34 -1.77
N ARG A 13 12.61 -5.25 -0.54
CA ARG A 13 12.31 -3.98 0.12
C ARG A 13 12.15 -4.16 1.62
N GLU A 14 12.22 -3.07 2.33
CA GLU A 14 11.73 -2.99 3.70
C GLU A 14 10.27 -2.55 3.68
N PHE A 15 9.44 -3.18 4.52
CA PHE A 15 8.00 -2.97 4.55
C PHE A 15 7.55 -2.56 5.95
N VAL A 16 6.77 -1.49 6.05
CA VAL A 16 6.28 -0.96 7.33
C VAL A 16 4.78 -0.74 7.33
N LEU A 17 4.15 -1.12 8.45
CA LEU A 17 2.74 -0.85 8.74
C LEU A 17 2.65 0.24 9.81
N LEU A 18 2.31 1.45 9.41
CA LEU A 18 2.18 2.60 10.29
C LEU A 18 0.73 2.82 10.73
N GLN A 19 0.56 3.59 11.79
CA GLN A 19 -0.76 4.12 12.17
C GLN A 19 -0.95 5.53 11.60
N GLY A 20 -2.14 5.79 11.08
CA GLY A 20 -2.60 7.13 10.73
C GLY A 20 -3.63 7.65 11.73
N ILE A 21 -4.26 8.77 11.40
CA ILE A 21 -5.39 9.34 12.14
C ILE A 21 -6.72 8.61 11.84
N GLY A 22 -6.66 7.47 11.16
CA GLY A 22 -7.78 6.68 10.67
C GLY A 22 -8.13 6.98 9.22
N CYS A 23 -8.69 5.97 8.54
CA CYS A 23 -9.08 6.10 7.14
C CYS A 23 -10.22 7.09 6.97
N ARG A 24 -9.99 8.18 6.23
CA ARG A 24 -11.01 9.22 5.99
C ARG A 24 -12.21 8.70 5.21
N TRP A 25 -12.03 7.72 4.34
CA TRP A 25 -13.14 7.04 3.70
C TRP A 25 -13.88 6.14 4.70
N GLY A 26 -13.19 5.18 5.33
CA GLY A 26 -13.64 4.36 6.46
C GLY A 26 -14.99 3.63 6.29
N ARG A 27 -15.43 3.35 5.03
CA ARG A 27 -16.77 2.82 4.73
C ARG A 27 -16.74 1.55 3.88
N CYS A 28 -15.56 1.02 3.58
CA CYS A 28 -15.45 -0.20 2.80
C CYS A 28 -16.04 -1.37 3.58
N ALA A 29 -16.98 -2.11 2.97
CA ALA A 29 -17.71 -3.17 3.64
C ALA A 29 -16.84 -4.36 4.07
N PHE A 30 -15.66 -4.51 3.49
CA PHE A 30 -14.71 -5.61 3.74
C PHE A 30 -13.56 -5.22 4.68
N CYS A 31 -13.40 -3.93 5.03
CA CYS A 31 -12.19 -3.42 5.67
C CYS A 31 -12.46 -2.97 7.11
N ASP A 32 -11.67 -3.46 8.04
CA ASP A 32 -11.63 -3.01 9.45
C ASP A 32 -10.27 -2.38 9.85
N TYR A 33 -9.35 -2.23 8.92
CA TYR A 33 -8.04 -1.58 9.18
C TYR A 33 -8.15 -0.14 9.67
N HIS A 34 -9.24 0.55 9.36
CA HIS A 34 -9.50 1.91 9.87
C HIS A 34 -9.61 1.99 11.39
N THR A 35 -9.74 0.86 12.08
CA THR A 35 -9.75 0.77 13.55
C THR A 35 -8.37 0.71 14.17
N ASP A 36 -7.30 0.51 13.37
CA ASP A 36 -5.92 0.48 13.84
C ASP A 36 -5.38 1.92 14.04
N VAL A 37 -5.88 2.56 15.06
CA VAL A 37 -5.53 3.94 15.46
C VAL A 37 -5.31 4.01 16.96
N SER A 38 -4.47 4.96 17.40
CA SER A 38 -4.26 5.23 18.83
C SER A 38 -3.85 6.68 19.06
N ASP A 39 -4.00 7.14 20.30
CA ASP A 39 -3.53 8.48 20.71
C ASP A 39 -1.99 8.61 20.68
N ASN A 40 -1.29 7.47 20.62
CA ASN A 40 0.18 7.38 20.57
C ASN A 40 0.70 6.93 19.19
N SER A 41 -0.03 7.20 18.11
CA SER A 41 0.34 6.74 16.76
C SER A 41 1.76 7.12 16.36
N PHE A 42 2.18 8.36 16.65
CA PHE A 42 3.56 8.80 16.36
C PHE A 42 4.63 7.96 17.08
N GLU A 43 4.45 7.66 18.36
CA GLU A 43 5.42 6.83 19.11
C GLU A 43 5.49 5.39 18.58
N ILE A 44 4.37 4.83 18.13
CA ILE A 44 4.34 3.53 17.48
C ILE A 44 5.09 3.63 16.15
N ASN A 45 4.77 4.60 15.32
CA ASN A 45 5.41 4.82 14.02
C ASN A 45 6.91 5.06 14.16
N ARG A 46 7.33 5.84 15.16
CA ARG A 46 8.75 6.07 15.45
C ARG A 46 9.51 4.77 15.71
N LYS A 47 8.98 3.89 16.58
CA LYS A 47 9.59 2.59 16.89
C LYS A 47 9.67 1.66 15.69
N VAL A 48 8.71 1.74 14.79
CA VAL A 48 8.69 0.97 13.54
C VAL A 48 9.74 1.51 12.59
N LEU A 49 9.73 2.81 12.35
CA LEU A 49 10.63 3.48 11.41
C LEU A 49 12.10 3.45 11.86
N GLU A 50 12.38 3.41 13.16
CA GLU A 50 13.75 3.23 13.71
C GLU A 50 14.37 1.87 13.34
N GLN A 51 13.57 0.87 12.94
CA GLN A 51 14.07 -0.43 12.50
C GLN A 51 14.55 -0.41 11.03
N VAL A 52 14.18 0.60 10.26
CA VAL A 52 14.57 0.71 8.84
C VAL A 52 16.08 0.85 8.73
N THR A 53 16.68 -0.03 7.93
CA THR A 53 18.13 -0.10 7.72
C THR A 53 18.60 0.51 6.42
N GLY A 54 17.73 0.58 5.41
CA GLY A 54 18.06 0.98 4.04
C GLY A 54 18.70 -0.14 3.21
N GLN A 55 18.59 -1.41 3.67
CA GLN A 55 19.25 -2.56 3.05
C GLN A 55 19.06 -2.66 1.54
N TYR A 56 17.88 -2.35 1.03
CA TYR A 56 17.57 -2.37 -0.41
C TYR A 56 17.41 -0.98 -1.03
N GLY A 57 17.47 0.07 -0.21
CA GLY A 57 17.16 1.44 -0.64
C GLY A 57 15.71 1.63 -1.09
N VAL A 58 14.84 0.65 -0.82
CA VAL A 58 13.40 0.67 -1.11
C VAL A 58 12.64 0.50 0.18
N LEU A 59 11.76 1.46 0.49
CA LEU A 59 10.88 1.43 1.65
C LEU A 59 9.42 1.49 1.19
N ASP A 60 8.66 0.50 1.59
CA ASP A 60 7.23 0.36 1.29
C ASP A 60 6.41 0.65 2.55
N ILE A 61 5.58 1.67 2.47
CA ILE A 61 4.86 2.22 3.61
C ILE A 61 3.36 2.08 3.39
N ILE A 62 2.72 1.27 4.23
CA ILE A 62 1.26 1.27 4.36
C ILE A 62 0.86 1.78 5.74
N ASN A 63 -0.37 2.20 5.88
CA ASN A 63 -0.94 2.62 7.15
C ASN A 63 -2.44 2.27 7.21
N SER A 64 -3.03 2.49 8.36
CA SER A 64 -4.45 2.22 8.64
C SER A 64 -5.46 3.03 7.78
N GLY A 65 -4.99 3.65 6.72
CA GLY A 65 -5.77 4.44 5.77
C GLY A 65 -4.96 4.75 4.52
N SER A 66 -4.93 6.01 4.12
CA SER A 66 -4.06 6.48 3.03
C SER A 66 -2.86 7.23 3.61
N CYS A 67 -1.79 7.35 2.85
CA CYS A 67 -0.61 8.11 3.27
C CYS A 67 -0.94 9.57 3.68
N PHE A 68 -2.05 10.13 3.19
CA PHE A 68 -2.56 11.45 3.57
C PHE A 68 -3.10 11.55 5.00
N GLU A 69 -3.31 10.42 5.67
CA GLU A 69 -3.72 10.33 7.07
C GLU A 69 -2.53 10.14 8.04
N LEU A 70 -1.29 10.15 7.54
CA LEU A 70 -0.11 10.20 8.39
C LEU A 70 0.05 11.62 8.98
N ASP A 71 0.41 11.69 10.26
CA ASP A 71 0.68 12.95 10.95
C ASP A 71 2.00 13.60 10.48
N ASP A 72 2.14 14.91 10.72
CA ASP A 72 3.29 15.67 10.26
C ASP A 72 4.61 15.24 10.91
N GLN A 73 4.58 14.74 12.15
CA GLN A 73 5.76 14.24 12.84
C GLN A 73 6.25 12.93 12.21
N THR A 74 5.32 12.03 11.89
CA THR A 74 5.63 10.79 11.14
C THR A 74 6.20 11.11 9.75
N ILE A 75 5.62 12.08 9.04
CA ILE A 75 6.14 12.51 7.73
C ILE A 75 7.57 13.05 7.86
N ALA A 76 7.83 13.93 8.84
CA ALA A 76 9.17 14.47 9.09
C ALA A 76 10.20 13.38 9.41
N LEU A 77 9.77 12.35 10.16
CA LEU A 77 10.62 11.20 10.46
C LEU A 77 10.93 10.36 9.21
N ILE A 78 9.92 10.12 8.35
CA ILE A 78 10.14 9.43 7.06
C ILE A 78 11.15 10.20 6.20
N GLN A 79 11.01 11.53 6.09
CA GLN A 79 11.95 12.36 5.35
C GLN A 79 13.38 12.22 5.87
N ARG A 80 13.57 12.25 7.20
CA ARG A 80 14.89 12.06 7.83
C ARG A 80 15.47 10.69 7.50
N ILE A 81 14.68 9.62 7.63
CA ILE A 81 15.11 8.24 7.35
C ILE A 81 15.48 8.06 5.88
N VAL A 82 14.77 8.69 4.96
CA VAL A 82 15.10 8.68 3.52
C VAL A 82 16.54 9.14 3.29
N VAL A 83 16.95 10.22 3.94
CA VAL A 83 18.32 10.75 3.83
C VAL A 83 19.32 9.85 4.56
N GLU A 84 19.08 9.57 5.84
CA GLU A 84 20.01 8.82 6.70
C GLU A 84 20.27 7.40 6.19
N LYS A 85 19.24 6.75 5.64
CA LYS A 85 19.30 5.36 5.17
C LYS A 85 19.46 5.25 3.65
N LYS A 86 19.59 6.37 2.94
CA LYS A 86 19.78 6.44 1.48
C LYS A 86 18.67 5.71 0.71
N ILE A 87 17.43 5.90 1.15
CA ILE A 87 16.26 5.35 0.47
C ILE A 87 16.07 6.07 -0.85
N HIS A 88 16.16 5.34 -1.97
CA HIS A 88 15.98 5.90 -3.31
C HIS A 88 14.59 5.67 -3.89
N THR A 89 13.79 4.79 -3.29
CA THR A 89 12.40 4.52 -3.72
C THR A 89 11.50 4.37 -2.52
N LEU A 90 10.40 5.14 -2.53
CA LEU A 90 9.31 5.04 -1.56
C LEU A 90 8.04 4.59 -2.26
N TRP A 91 7.38 3.60 -1.68
CA TRP A 91 6.02 3.24 -2.02
C TRP A 91 5.06 3.70 -0.93
N PHE A 92 3.91 4.23 -1.37
CA PHE A 92 2.81 4.58 -0.48
C PHE A 92 1.49 4.03 -1.02
N GLU A 93 0.56 3.77 -0.13
CA GLU A 93 -0.81 3.47 -0.51
C GLU A 93 -1.71 4.70 -0.35
N ALA A 94 -2.60 4.93 -1.35
CA ALA A 94 -3.57 6.00 -1.28
C ALA A 94 -4.91 5.57 -1.88
N HIS A 95 -5.99 6.01 -1.24
CA HIS A 95 -7.33 5.83 -1.76
C HIS A 95 -7.55 6.70 -3.02
N TRP A 96 -8.36 6.24 -3.96
CA TRP A 96 -8.72 6.95 -5.19
C TRP A 96 -9.15 8.41 -5.00
N MET A 97 -9.76 8.74 -3.87
CA MET A 97 -10.18 10.11 -3.56
C MET A 97 -9.03 11.12 -3.57
N TYR A 98 -7.80 10.67 -3.32
CA TYR A 98 -6.60 11.51 -3.26
C TYR A 98 -5.85 11.62 -4.59
N ARG A 99 -6.31 11.00 -5.69
CA ARG A 99 -5.60 10.94 -6.98
C ARG A 99 -5.07 12.27 -7.50
N HIS A 100 -5.79 13.38 -7.27
CA HIS A 100 -5.38 14.71 -7.72
C HIS A 100 -4.45 15.43 -6.75
N ARG A 101 -4.20 14.82 -5.59
CA ARG A 101 -3.32 15.40 -4.56
C ARG A 101 -2.00 14.64 -4.39
N LEU A 102 -1.76 13.60 -5.20
CA LEU A 102 -0.56 12.76 -5.09
C LEU A 102 0.71 13.59 -5.30
N GLU A 103 0.67 14.58 -6.21
CA GLU A 103 1.80 15.47 -6.42
C GLU A 103 2.06 16.39 -5.22
N GLU A 104 1.01 16.89 -4.57
CA GLU A 104 1.13 17.63 -3.29
C GLU A 104 1.85 16.79 -2.23
N PHE A 105 1.47 15.51 -2.09
CA PHE A 105 2.11 14.60 -1.15
C PHE A 105 3.56 14.31 -1.55
N ARG A 106 3.84 14.14 -2.84
CA ARG A 106 5.20 13.94 -3.36
C ARG A 106 6.09 15.14 -2.99
N LEU A 107 5.62 16.34 -3.24
CA LEU A 107 6.33 17.55 -2.85
C LEU A 107 6.52 17.66 -1.34
N LYS A 108 5.53 17.28 -0.54
CA LYS A 108 5.63 17.25 0.92
C LYS A 108 6.76 16.32 1.38
N ILE A 109 6.87 15.12 0.83
CA ILE A 109 7.93 14.16 1.18
C ILE A 109 9.31 14.64 0.72
N THR A 110 9.41 15.34 -0.41
CA THR A 110 10.69 15.81 -0.97
C THR A 110 11.09 17.21 -0.50
N ASP A 111 10.26 17.90 0.26
CA ASP A 111 10.57 19.23 0.79
C ASP A 111 11.56 19.16 1.96
N ASN A 112 12.85 19.25 1.63
CA ASN A 112 13.94 19.21 2.61
C ASN A 112 14.02 20.43 3.53
N ARG A 113 13.19 21.48 3.34
CA ARG A 113 13.25 22.73 4.14
C ARG A 113 12.82 22.53 5.59
N LEU A 114 12.00 21.52 5.88
CA LEU A 114 11.52 21.22 7.24
C LEU A 114 12.57 20.55 8.13
N GLN A 115 13.70 20.10 7.58
CA GLN A 115 14.71 19.30 8.28
C GLN A 115 16.01 20.03 8.58
N VAL A 116 16.13 21.29 8.16
CA VAL A 116 17.41 22.03 8.15
C VAL A 116 17.94 22.31 9.58
N THR A 117 17.09 22.34 10.59
CA THR A 117 17.49 22.71 11.96
C THR A 117 18.23 21.63 12.72
N ASP A 118 18.10 20.33 12.34
CA ASP A 118 18.62 19.22 13.11
C ASP A 118 19.65 18.33 12.36
N LEU A 119 19.94 18.65 11.09
CA LEU A 119 20.91 17.91 10.30
C LEU A 119 22.33 18.45 10.48
N THR A 120 23.30 17.53 10.56
CA THR A 120 24.72 17.92 10.44
C THR A 120 25.01 18.44 9.03
N PRO A 121 26.02 19.32 8.84
CA PRO A 121 26.36 19.88 7.52
C PRO A 121 26.60 18.83 6.44
N SER A 122 27.15 17.67 6.78
CA SER A 122 27.37 16.56 5.86
C SER A 122 26.08 15.88 5.39
N LEU A 123 25.09 15.73 6.28
CA LEU A 123 23.76 15.20 5.94
C LEU A 123 22.97 16.18 5.07
N PHE A 124 23.27 17.47 5.19
CA PHE A 124 22.62 18.49 4.37
C PHE A 124 23.03 18.41 2.88
N GLU A 125 24.32 18.16 2.60
CA GLU A 125 24.81 17.94 1.23
C GLU A 125 24.27 16.63 0.65
N ASP A 126 24.13 15.60 1.44
CA ASP A 126 23.56 14.29 1.04
C ASP A 126 22.04 14.41 0.79
N ALA A 127 21.31 15.20 1.58
CA ALA A 127 19.88 15.43 1.40
C ALA A 127 19.57 16.12 0.05
N ALA A 128 20.41 17.06 -0.37
CA ALA A 128 20.25 17.74 -1.67
C ALA A 128 20.47 16.81 -2.87
N ARG A 129 21.13 15.65 -2.65
CA ARG A 129 21.44 14.67 -3.69
C ARG A 129 20.51 13.45 -3.69
N CYS A 130 19.78 13.21 -2.59
CA CYS A 130 18.95 12.02 -2.41
C CYS A 130 17.47 12.38 -2.49
N VAL A 131 16.99 12.70 -3.70
CA VAL A 131 15.55 12.84 -3.94
C VAL A 131 14.99 11.47 -4.30
N PRO A 132 14.17 10.83 -3.44
CA PRO A 132 13.65 9.51 -3.72
C PRO A 132 12.62 9.55 -4.84
N THR A 133 12.53 8.47 -5.61
CA THR A 133 11.38 8.21 -6.47
C THR A 133 10.20 7.81 -5.59
N ILE A 134 9.10 8.56 -5.65
CA ILE A 134 7.89 8.26 -4.88
C ILE A 134 6.85 7.66 -5.80
N LYS A 135 6.42 6.46 -5.46
CA LYS A 135 5.42 5.67 -6.16
C LYS A 135 4.19 5.49 -5.28
N PHE A 136 3.03 5.45 -5.93
CA PHE A 136 1.76 5.24 -5.26
C PHE A 136 1.06 4.01 -5.81
N ARG A 137 0.46 3.23 -4.90
CA ARG A 137 -0.52 2.22 -5.27
C ARG A 137 -1.90 2.59 -4.75
N CYS A 138 -2.91 2.19 -5.51
CA CYS A 138 -4.30 2.37 -5.15
C CYS A 138 -4.87 1.05 -4.64
N GLY A 139 -5.40 1.02 -3.45
CA GLY A 139 -6.27 -0.07 -3.04
C GLY A 139 -7.58 0.01 -3.83
N ILE A 140 -7.57 -0.39 -5.09
CA ILE A 140 -8.77 -0.39 -5.95
C ILE A 140 -9.69 -1.58 -5.64
N GLU A 141 -9.10 -2.68 -5.20
CA GLU A 141 -9.65 -3.98 -4.83
C GLU A 141 -10.22 -4.77 -6.01
N THR A 142 -10.95 -4.15 -6.90
CA THR A 142 -11.50 -4.76 -8.12
C THR A 142 -11.77 -3.68 -9.17
N PHE A 143 -11.68 -4.03 -10.44
CA PHE A 143 -12.12 -3.17 -11.53
C PHE A 143 -13.59 -3.39 -11.90
N ASP A 144 -14.25 -4.38 -11.29
CA ASP A 144 -15.69 -4.60 -11.46
C ASP A 144 -16.50 -3.49 -10.76
N PRO A 145 -17.29 -2.67 -11.50
CA PRO A 145 -17.99 -1.53 -10.92
C PRO A 145 -19.10 -1.92 -9.95
N ASP A 146 -19.76 -3.07 -10.17
CA ASP A 146 -20.86 -3.54 -9.33
C ASP A 146 -20.30 -4.02 -7.97
N LEU A 147 -19.19 -4.75 -8.02
CA LEU A 147 -18.53 -5.24 -6.81
C LEU A 147 -17.94 -4.07 -5.99
N ARG A 148 -17.30 -3.08 -6.65
CA ARG A 148 -16.83 -1.85 -5.98
C ARG A 148 -17.98 -1.09 -5.30
N THR A 149 -19.13 -1.04 -5.95
CA THR A 149 -20.33 -0.40 -5.40
C THR A 149 -20.87 -1.19 -4.21
N LYS A 150 -20.98 -2.52 -4.34
CA LYS A 150 -21.38 -3.43 -3.26
C LYS A 150 -20.45 -3.30 -2.04
N TRP A 151 -19.16 -3.17 -2.27
CA TRP A 151 -18.15 -3.02 -1.22
C TRP A 151 -18.04 -1.58 -0.68
N ASN A 152 -18.80 -0.64 -1.22
CA ASN A 152 -18.76 0.77 -0.87
C ASN A 152 -17.33 1.36 -0.92
N LYS A 153 -16.57 0.99 -1.94
CA LYS A 153 -15.16 1.40 -2.08
C LYS A 153 -14.98 2.90 -2.37
N GLY A 154 -16.04 3.61 -2.74
CA GLY A 154 -15.97 5.07 -2.99
C GLY A 154 -15.27 5.46 -4.29
N VAL A 155 -15.11 4.53 -5.21
CA VAL A 155 -14.62 4.75 -6.56
C VAL A 155 -15.79 4.74 -7.52
N PRO A 156 -15.99 5.80 -8.35
CA PRO A 156 -17.10 5.85 -9.30
C PRO A 156 -17.12 4.63 -10.24
N ALA A 157 -18.32 4.17 -10.59
CA ALA A 157 -18.52 2.97 -11.42
C ALA A 157 -17.87 3.07 -12.81
N ASN A 158 -17.80 4.28 -13.36
CA ASN A 158 -17.21 4.53 -14.68
C ASN A 158 -15.68 4.62 -14.70
N VAL A 159 -15.02 4.50 -13.55
CA VAL A 159 -13.54 4.53 -13.46
C VAL A 159 -12.99 3.19 -13.95
N THR A 160 -12.13 3.25 -14.96
CA THR A 160 -11.45 2.09 -15.57
C THR A 160 -10.05 1.86 -15.00
N ALA A 161 -9.43 0.73 -15.32
CA ALA A 161 -8.02 0.47 -14.97
C ALA A 161 -7.08 1.52 -15.60
N GLU A 162 -7.34 1.91 -16.85
CA GLU A 162 -6.60 2.98 -17.52
C GLU A 162 -6.70 4.32 -16.80
N ASP A 163 -7.89 4.66 -16.27
CA ASP A 163 -8.04 5.90 -15.49
C ASP A 163 -7.25 5.86 -14.18
N VAL A 164 -7.18 4.71 -13.53
CA VAL A 164 -6.37 4.54 -12.30
C VAL A 164 -4.88 4.65 -12.63
N ALA A 165 -4.43 4.06 -13.73
CA ALA A 165 -3.02 4.09 -14.15
C ALA A 165 -2.50 5.48 -14.52
N LYS A 166 -3.39 6.46 -14.79
CA LYS A 166 -2.99 7.87 -14.99
C LYS A 166 -2.39 8.52 -13.73
N TYR A 167 -2.67 7.94 -12.56
CA TYR A 167 -2.29 8.51 -11.27
C TYR A 167 -1.40 7.59 -10.43
N PHE A 168 -1.61 6.28 -10.54
CA PHE A 168 -0.99 5.27 -9.68
C PHE A 168 -0.09 4.33 -10.49
N GLN A 169 1.08 4.00 -9.95
CA GLN A 169 2.02 3.05 -10.53
C GLN A 169 1.67 1.60 -10.17
N GLY A 170 0.90 1.41 -9.11
CA GLY A 170 0.48 0.09 -8.67
C GLY A 170 -0.95 0.05 -8.14
N VAL A 171 -1.47 -1.17 -7.97
CA VAL A 171 -2.79 -1.42 -7.37
C VAL A 171 -2.75 -2.62 -6.43
N CYS A 172 -3.65 -2.59 -5.43
CA CYS A 172 -4.00 -3.76 -4.63
C CYS A 172 -5.36 -4.27 -5.08
N LEU A 173 -5.43 -5.57 -5.37
CA LEU A 173 -6.64 -6.29 -5.68
C LEU A 173 -7.02 -7.17 -4.48
N LEU A 174 -8.31 -7.33 -4.24
CA LEU A 174 -8.87 -8.22 -3.23
C LEU A 174 -9.69 -9.30 -3.92
N CYS A 175 -9.54 -10.54 -3.51
CA CYS A 175 -10.27 -11.65 -4.13
C CYS A 175 -10.74 -12.69 -3.12
N CYS A 176 -11.53 -13.64 -3.61
CA CYS A 176 -12.06 -14.78 -2.85
C CYS A 176 -13.03 -14.39 -1.73
N THR A 177 -13.87 -13.38 -1.97
CA THR A 177 -15.00 -13.04 -1.10
C THR A 177 -16.28 -13.77 -1.54
N GLU A 178 -17.20 -14.00 -0.62
CA GLU A 178 -18.50 -14.60 -0.92
C GLU A 178 -19.26 -13.83 -2.01
N GLY A 179 -19.72 -14.57 -3.02
CA GLY A 179 -20.48 -14.04 -4.16
C GLY A 179 -19.62 -13.39 -5.25
N GLU A 180 -18.32 -13.55 -5.18
CA GLU A 180 -17.41 -13.20 -6.27
C GLU A 180 -17.36 -14.32 -7.31
N MET A 181 -16.90 -14.02 -8.53
CA MET A 181 -16.81 -14.98 -9.64
C MET A 181 -15.36 -15.12 -10.10
N ARG A 182 -14.96 -16.33 -10.48
CA ARG A 182 -13.60 -16.66 -10.98
C ARG A 182 -13.21 -15.77 -12.17
N GLU A 183 -14.13 -15.55 -13.09
CA GLU A 183 -13.92 -14.74 -14.30
C GLU A 183 -13.61 -13.28 -13.98
N ARG A 184 -14.17 -12.75 -12.88
CA ARG A 184 -13.86 -11.39 -12.40
C ARG A 184 -12.46 -11.30 -11.85
N ILE A 185 -12.05 -12.26 -11.01
CA ILE A 185 -10.70 -12.34 -10.45
C ILE A 185 -9.67 -12.39 -11.58
N ILE A 186 -9.88 -13.27 -12.57
CA ILE A 186 -8.98 -13.40 -13.73
C ILE A 186 -8.92 -12.08 -14.50
N ARG A 187 -10.07 -11.45 -14.76
CA ARG A 187 -10.15 -10.18 -15.47
C ARG A 187 -9.43 -9.05 -14.74
N ASP A 188 -9.59 -8.96 -13.43
CA ASP A 188 -8.93 -7.94 -12.62
C ASP A 188 -7.40 -8.10 -12.68
N ILE A 189 -6.91 -9.33 -12.60
CA ILE A 189 -5.48 -9.64 -12.75
C ILE A 189 -4.96 -9.24 -14.14
N GLN A 190 -5.68 -9.59 -15.20
CA GLN A 190 -5.31 -9.22 -16.57
C GLN A 190 -5.27 -7.70 -16.78
N LEU A 191 -6.24 -6.97 -16.23
CA LEU A 191 -6.25 -5.51 -16.29
C LEU A 191 -5.10 -4.90 -15.47
N ALA A 192 -4.80 -5.47 -14.31
CA ALA A 192 -3.67 -5.00 -13.51
C ALA A 192 -2.34 -5.24 -14.22
N GLU A 193 -2.13 -6.41 -14.81
CA GLU A 193 -0.94 -6.74 -15.59
C GLU A 193 -0.77 -5.82 -16.81
N GLN A 194 -1.86 -5.42 -17.46
CA GLN A 194 -1.82 -4.56 -18.64
C GLN A 194 -1.43 -3.12 -18.32
N TYR A 195 -1.83 -2.59 -17.15
CA TYR A 195 -1.77 -1.15 -16.89
C TYR A 195 -0.80 -0.73 -15.79
N PHE A 196 -0.32 -1.65 -14.94
CA PHE A 196 0.47 -1.30 -13.77
C PHE A 196 1.82 -1.98 -13.75
N GLU A 197 2.83 -1.29 -13.24
CA GLU A 197 4.19 -1.83 -13.06
C GLU A 197 4.30 -2.76 -11.84
N TYR A 198 3.35 -2.67 -10.91
CA TYR A 198 3.24 -3.52 -9.72
C TYR A 198 1.76 -3.70 -9.36
N PHE A 199 1.40 -4.91 -8.97
CA PHE A 199 0.11 -5.14 -8.34
C PHE A 199 0.16 -6.30 -7.35
N SER A 200 -0.64 -6.20 -6.29
CA SER A 200 -0.86 -7.32 -5.37
C SER A 200 -2.24 -7.93 -5.57
N VAL A 201 -2.33 -9.23 -5.36
CA VAL A 201 -3.60 -9.97 -5.25
C VAL A 201 -3.68 -10.52 -3.83
N ASN A 202 -4.59 -9.97 -3.06
CA ASN A 202 -4.81 -10.30 -1.66
C ASN A 202 -6.01 -11.25 -1.55
N VAL A 203 -5.77 -12.47 -1.12
CA VAL A 203 -6.84 -13.42 -0.82
C VAL A 203 -7.49 -13.01 0.49
N PHE A 204 -8.78 -12.69 0.45
CA PHE A 204 -9.52 -12.16 1.60
C PHE A 204 -9.41 -13.08 2.82
N CYS A 205 -9.01 -12.53 3.95
CA CYS A 205 -9.06 -13.18 5.26
C CYS A 205 -10.23 -12.64 6.07
N ASN A 206 -10.96 -13.53 6.74
CA ASN A 206 -12.09 -13.12 7.59
C ASN A 206 -11.61 -12.15 8.67
N ASN A 207 -12.35 -11.08 8.82
CA ASN A 207 -12.12 -10.03 9.80
C ASN A 207 -13.43 -9.70 10.56
N THR A 208 -13.49 -8.54 11.22
CA THR A 208 -14.64 -8.13 12.01
C THR A 208 -15.85 -7.70 11.17
N THR A 209 -15.70 -7.57 9.86
CA THR A 209 -16.79 -7.16 8.95
C THR A 209 -17.76 -8.30 8.63
N SER A 210 -18.87 -7.97 7.97
CA SER A 210 -19.86 -8.96 7.53
C SER A 210 -19.45 -9.72 6.27
N ILE A 211 -18.51 -9.22 5.49
CA ILE A 211 -17.99 -9.91 4.30
C ILE A 211 -17.25 -11.17 4.75
N LYS A 212 -17.44 -12.27 4.02
CA LYS A 212 -16.82 -13.55 4.34
C LYS A 212 -15.95 -14.05 3.20
N ARG A 213 -14.93 -14.81 3.57
CA ARG A 213 -14.05 -15.55 2.65
C ARG A 213 -14.84 -16.69 2.01
N ASP A 214 -14.74 -16.82 0.71
CA ASP A 214 -15.31 -17.94 -0.03
C ASP A 214 -14.28 -19.07 -0.10
N THR A 215 -14.50 -20.15 0.66
CA THR A 215 -13.56 -21.26 0.75
C THR A 215 -13.38 -21.97 -0.60
N ALA A 216 -14.46 -22.12 -1.38
CA ALA A 216 -14.37 -22.79 -2.69
C ALA A 216 -13.59 -21.96 -3.72
N LEU A 217 -13.73 -20.62 -3.67
CA LEU A 217 -12.90 -19.73 -4.48
C LEU A 217 -11.44 -19.75 -4.05
N VAL A 218 -11.17 -19.84 -2.75
CA VAL A 218 -9.79 -19.94 -2.24
C VAL A 218 -9.14 -21.25 -2.69
N GLU A 219 -9.83 -22.40 -2.57
CA GLU A 219 -9.34 -23.69 -3.06
C GLU A 219 -9.02 -23.63 -4.56
N TRP A 220 -9.96 -23.11 -5.35
CA TRP A 220 -9.72 -22.90 -6.78
C TRP A 220 -8.53 -21.95 -7.04
N PHE A 221 -8.45 -20.82 -6.31
CA PHE A 221 -7.35 -19.88 -6.47
C PHE A 221 -6.00 -20.56 -6.23
N ILE A 222 -5.87 -21.30 -5.13
CA ILE A 222 -4.61 -21.95 -4.75
C ILE A 222 -4.24 -23.08 -5.71
N HIS A 223 -5.20 -23.90 -6.13
CA HIS A 223 -4.90 -25.11 -6.91
C HIS A 223 -4.88 -24.87 -8.41
N ASP A 224 -5.72 -23.97 -8.92
CA ASP A 224 -5.89 -23.80 -10.37
C ASP A 224 -5.25 -22.50 -10.87
N LEU A 225 -5.47 -21.34 -10.18
CA LEU A 225 -5.02 -20.05 -10.69
C LEU A 225 -3.58 -19.73 -10.24
N TYR A 226 -3.28 -19.83 -8.95
CA TYR A 226 -1.97 -19.45 -8.38
C TYR A 226 -0.78 -20.07 -9.14
N PRO A 227 -0.77 -21.37 -9.50
CA PRO A 227 0.35 -21.96 -10.23
C PRO A 227 0.61 -21.32 -11.60
N THR A 228 -0.41 -20.73 -12.22
CA THR A 228 -0.32 -20.11 -13.55
C THR A 228 0.17 -18.67 -13.52
N ILE A 229 -0.01 -17.97 -12.39
CA ILE A 229 0.29 -16.54 -12.27
C ILE A 229 1.47 -16.22 -11.35
N LYS A 230 1.87 -17.14 -10.48
CA LYS A 230 2.88 -16.87 -9.44
C LYS A 230 4.24 -16.42 -9.96
N GLU A 231 4.60 -16.74 -11.19
CA GLU A 231 5.87 -16.35 -11.82
C GLU A 231 5.80 -14.97 -12.50
N ASN A 232 4.64 -14.32 -12.52
CA ASN A 232 4.50 -12.98 -13.09
C ASN A 232 5.40 -11.98 -12.32
N PRO A 233 6.34 -11.27 -13.00
CA PRO A 233 7.32 -10.40 -12.33
C PRO A 233 6.70 -9.12 -11.75
N HIS A 234 5.47 -8.77 -12.11
CA HIS A 234 4.76 -7.58 -11.64
C HIS A 234 3.78 -7.86 -10.50
N LEU A 235 3.56 -9.14 -10.20
CA LEU A 235 2.53 -9.62 -9.28
C LEU A 235 3.12 -10.09 -7.95
N GLU A 236 2.57 -9.60 -6.85
CA GLU A 236 2.73 -10.15 -5.51
C GLU A 236 1.42 -10.79 -5.05
N ILE A 237 1.46 -12.00 -4.52
CA ILE A 237 0.27 -12.76 -4.10
C ILE A 237 0.33 -12.94 -2.59
N LEU A 238 -0.72 -12.49 -1.90
CA LEU A 238 -0.86 -12.61 -0.45
C LEU A 238 -2.03 -13.54 -0.16
N LEU A 239 -1.72 -14.71 0.36
CA LEU A 239 -2.70 -15.74 0.73
C LEU A 239 -3.23 -15.54 2.16
N ASP A 240 -2.43 -14.84 2.97
CA ASP A 240 -2.74 -14.46 4.35
C ASP A 240 -2.32 -13.01 4.63
N ASN A 241 -2.95 -12.41 5.63
CA ASN A 241 -2.67 -11.02 6.03
C ASN A 241 -1.24 -10.82 6.55
N THR A 242 -0.56 -11.89 6.96
CA THR A 242 0.79 -11.86 7.52
C THR A 242 1.89 -12.21 6.51
N ASP A 243 1.54 -12.47 5.25
CA ASP A 243 2.51 -12.90 4.23
C ASP A 243 3.62 -11.86 3.96
N LEU A 244 3.36 -10.58 4.21
CA LEU A 244 4.39 -9.53 4.16
C LEU A 244 5.17 -9.37 5.48
N GLY A 245 4.97 -10.25 6.46
CA GLY A 245 5.66 -10.23 7.74
C GLY A 245 5.19 -9.13 8.70
N VAL A 246 4.06 -8.48 8.41
CA VAL A 246 3.38 -7.51 9.26
C VAL A 246 1.90 -7.91 9.42
N GLY A 247 1.27 -7.50 10.54
CA GLY A 247 -0.14 -7.82 10.79
C GLY A 247 -0.42 -8.36 12.18
#